data_aa4aba24762453a04c4d5d0dacd06caf
#
_entry.id   aa4aba24762453a04c4d5d0dacd06caf
#
_cell.length_a   1.000
_cell.length_b   1.000
_cell.length_c   1.000
_cell.angle_alpha   90.00
_cell.angle_beta   90.00
_cell.angle_gamma   90.00
#
_symmetry.space_group_name_H-M   'P 1'
#
loop_
_entity.id
_entity.type
_entity.pdbx_description
1 polymer ?
#
loop_
_entity_poly.entity_id
_entity_poly.type
_entity_poly.pdbx_seq_one_letter_code
_entity_poly.pdbx_strand_id
1 'polypeptide(L)'
;MITRTNLNNIQETGRLGNQLWAIASGYGIAKHNNTEFVFSEEWKYSKYFNFKIPIYPLDNLRFYKEPDVYYNQTILDNKYNWDLRGYFQSYKYFSKIQALRLFEPACWDCFTNYQ
;
A
#
# COMPACT_ATOMS: atom_id res chain seq x y z
N MET A 1 -13.00 2.46 2.19
CA MET A 1 -11.70 1.76 2.34
C MET A 1 -10.81 2.04 1.14
N ILE A 2 -9.53 1.83 1.31
CA ILE A 2 -8.51 2.09 0.28
C ILE A 2 -7.77 0.79 0.01
N THR A 3 -7.49 0.51 -1.26
CA THR A 3 -6.74 -0.67 -1.69
C THR A 3 -5.86 -0.36 -2.89
N ARG A 4 -5.10 -1.35 -3.33
CA ARG A 4 -4.36 -1.33 -4.60
C ARG A 4 -4.55 -2.68 -5.29
N THR A 5 -5.42 -2.71 -6.29
CA THR A 5 -5.73 -3.96 -7.00
C THR A 5 -4.61 -4.45 -7.90
N ASN A 6 -3.70 -3.56 -8.33
CA ASN A 6 -2.60 -3.91 -9.23
C ASN A 6 -1.30 -4.27 -8.51
N LEU A 7 -1.35 -4.50 -7.19
CA LEU A 7 -0.13 -4.68 -6.38
C LEU A 7 0.72 -5.85 -6.85
N ASN A 8 0.11 -6.95 -7.29
CA ASN A 8 0.81 -8.12 -7.81
C ASN A 8 1.22 -7.99 -9.28
N ASN A 9 0.84 -6.92 -9.95
CA ASN A 9 1.19 -6.69 -11.35
C ASN A 9 2.52 -5.93 -11.44
N ILE A 10 3.59 -6.66 -11.73
CA ILE A 10 4.94 -6.09 -11.78
C ILE A 10 5.10 -5.02 -12.87
N GLN A 11 4.33 -5.11 -13.95
CA GLN A 11 4.41 -4.14 -15.04
C GLN A 11 3.78 -2.80 -14.66
N GLU A 12 2.74 -2.81 -13.84
CA GLU A 12 2.05 -1.60 -13.40
C GLU A 12 2.64 -1.01 -12.11
N THR A 13 2.96 -1.87 -11.14
CA THR A 13 3.39 -1.42 -9.82
C THR A 13 4.91 -1.47 -9.65
N GLY A 14 5.59 -2.34 -10.40
CA GLY A 14 7.02 -2.53 -10.30
C GLY A 14 7.39 -3.71 -9.43
N ARG A 15 8.67 -3.79 -9.09
CA ARG A 15 9.22 -4.87 -8.29
C ARG A 15 8.99 -4.63 -6.79
N LEU A 16 9.60 -5.48 -5.96
CA LEU A 16 9.37 -5.48 -4.51
C LEU A 16 9.51 -4.10 -3.86
N GLY A 17 10.57 -3.36 -4.18
CA GLY A 17 10.79 -2.03 -3.61
C GLY A 17 9.63 -1.08 -3.87
N ASN A 18 9.16 -1.01 -5.10
CA ASN A 18 8.02 -0.17 -5.47
C ASN A 18 6.73 -0.67 -4.84
N GLN A 19 6.57 -1.98 -4.68
CA GLN A 19 5.40 -2.55 -4.02
C GLN A 19 5.37 -2.21 -2.53
N LEU A 20 6.53 -2.21 -1.86
CA LEU A 20 6.63 -1.78 -0.47
C LEU A 20 6.26 -0.29 -0.31
N TRP A 21 6.71 0.57 -1.22
CA TRP A 21 6.28 1.97 -1.25
C TRP A 21 4.78 2.10 -1.44
N ALA A 22 4.21 1.31 -2.36
CA ALA A 22 2.77 1.33 -2.63
C ALA A 22 1.95 0.94 -1.40
N ILE A 23 2.38 -0.09 -0.67
CA ILE A 23 1.70 -0.53 0.56
C ILE A 23 1.83 0.53 1.65
N ALA A 24 3.03 1.04 1.90
CA ALA A 24 3.28 2.03 2.94
C ALA A 24 2.49 3.32 2.69
N SER A 25 2.52 3.81 1.46
CA SER A 25 1.77 5.03 1.10
C SER A 25 0.26 4.81 1.14
N GLY A 26 -0.22 3.65 0.68
CA GLY A 26 -1.64 3.30 0.78
C GLY A 26 -2.12 3.27 2.22
N TYR A 27 -1.35 2.66 3.10
CA TYR A 27 -1.64 2.62 4.53
C TYR A 27 -1.63 4.04 5.13
N GLY A 28 -0.64 4.85 4.80
CA GLY A 28 -0.54 6.22 5.30
C GLY A 28 -1.68 7.11 4.81
N ILE A 29 -2.05 7.00 3.55
CA ILE A 29 -3.19 7.74 2.98
C ILE A 29 -4.50 7.32 3.66
N ALA A 30 -4.68 6.02 3.91
CA ALA A 30 -5.86 5.54 4.62
C ALA A 30 -5.94 6.11 6.03
N LYS A 31 -4.84 6.11 6.78
CA LYS A 31 -4.79 6.70 8.12
C LYS A 31 -5.11 8.19 8.10
N HIS A 32 -4.56 8.91 7.13
CA HIS A 32 -4.83 10.35 6.99
C HIS A 32 -6.30 10.64 6.70
N ASN A 33 -6.97 9.74 5.99
CA ASN A 33 -8.39 9.88 5.64
C ASN A 33 -9.33 9.17 6.64
N ASN A 34 -8.83 8.71 7.77
CA ASN A 34 -9.61 8.01 8.80
C ASN A 34 -10.36 6.79 8.25
N THR A 35 -9.70 6.02 7.41
CA THR A 35 -10.24 4.80 6.85
C THR A 35 -9.20 3.69 6.92
N GLU A 36 -9.51 2.52 6.38
CA GLU A 36 -8.61 1.37 6.41
C GLU A 36 -8.01 1.09 5.03
N PHE A 37 -6.76 0.65 5.04
CA PHE A 37 -6.12 0.06 3.88
C PHE A 37 -6.27 -1.46 3.95
N VAL A 38 -6.74 -2.07 2.86
CA VAL A 38 -6.94 -3.52 2.76
C VAL A 38 -6.31 -4.04 1.48
N PHE A 39 -5.91 -5.30 1.49
CA PHE A 39 -5.53 -5.99 0.26
C PHE A 39 -6.79 -6.50 -0.45
N SER A 40 -6.88 -6.30 -1.76
CA SER A 40 -7.97 -6.86 -2.56
C SER A 40 -7.82 -8.37 -2.79
N GLU A 41 -6.59 -8.83 -2.77
CA GLU A 41 -6.21 -10.24 -2.88
C GLU A 41 -4.90 -10.46 -2.11
N GLU A 42 -4.51 -11.71 -1.90
CA GLU A 42 -3.25 -12.01 -1.23
C GLU A 42 -2.08 -11.42 -2.02
N TRP A 43 -1.26 -10.62 -1.36
CA TRP A 43 -0.04 -10.11 -1.94
C TRP A 43 1.01 -11.22 -1.96
N LYS A 44 1.65 -11.44 -3.11
CA LYS A 44 2.53 -12.59 -3.33
C LYS A 44 3.75 -12.66 -2.39
N TYR A 45 4.15 -11.54 -1.79
CA TYR A 45 5.26 -11.51 -0.84
C TYR A 45 4.80 -11.45 0.62
N SER A 46 3.51 -11.58 0.90
CA SER A 46 2.96 -11.44 2.26
C SER A 46 3.56 -12.43 3.26
N LYS A 47 3.97 -13.60 2.81
CA LYS A 47 4.58 -14.63 3.66
C LYS A 47 5.91 -14.20 4.30
N TYR A 48 6.57 -13.17 3.75
CA TYR A 48 7.84 -12.66 4.28
C TYR A 48 7.67 -11.58 5.34
N PHE A 49 6.45 -11.17 5.63
CA PHE A 49 6.15 -10.08 6.55
C PHE A 49 5.01 -10.44 7.48
N ASN A 50 5.00 -9.85 8.67
CA ASN A 50 3.90 -10.00 9.64
C ASN A 50 2.88 -8.87 9.46
N PHE A 51 2.16 -8.88 8.34
CA PHE A 51 1.14 -7.88 8.10
C PHE A 51 -0.11 -8.09 8.94
N LYS A 52 -0.66 -6.98 9.40
CA LYS A 52 -1.99 -6.92 9.99
C LYS A 52 -3.00 -6.29 9.04
N ILE A 53 -2.71 -6.33 7.74
CA ILE A 53 -3.58 -5.80 6.71
C ILE A 53 -4.52 -6.91 6.26
N PRO A 54 -5.85 -6.74 6.43
CA PRO A 54 -6.80 -7.78 6.04
C PRO A 54 -6.93 -7.87 4.52
N ILE A 55 -7.30 -9.04 4.05
CA ILE A 55 -7.71 -9.26 2.66
C ILE A 55 -9.22 -9.08 2.62
N TYR A 56 -9.67 -8.09 1.88
CA TYR A 56 -11.08 -7.77 1.78
C TYR A 56 -11.41 -7.33 0.36
N PRO A 57 -12.03 -8.19 -0.46
CA PRO A 57 -12.43 -7.80 -1.80
C PRO A 57 -13.43 -6.66 -1.76
N LEU A 58 -13.14 -5.57 -2.46
CA LEU A 58 -13.97 -4.39 -2.49
C LEU A 58 -14.70 -4.28 -3.82
N ASP A 59 -15.98 -3.92 -3.75
CA ASP A 59 -16.81 -3.65 -4.93
C ASP A 59 -16.89 -2.14 -5.20
N ASN A 60 -17.30 -1.79 -6.41
CA ASN A 60 -17.54 -0.39 -6.83
C ASN A 60 -16.35 0.51 -6.57
N LEU A 61 -15.17 0.06 -6.96
CA LEU A 61 -13.94 0.83 -6.78
C LEU A 61 -13.90 2.05 -7.69
N ARG A 62 -13.46 3.17 -7.13
CA ARG A 62 -13.05 4.35 -7.89
C ARG A 62 -11.54 4.39 -7.94
N PHE A 63 -10.99 4.85 -9.05
CA PHE A 63 -9.55 4.98 -9.21
C PHE A 63 -9.10 6.37 -8.80
N TYR A 64 -8.06 6.44 -7.99
CA TYR A 64 -7.34 7.67 -7.71
C TYR A 64 -5.94 7.53 -8.28
N LYS A 65 -5.65 8.29 -9.32
CA LYS A 65 -4.33 8.32 -9.94
C LYS A 65 -3.52 9.44 -9.32
N GLU A 66 -2.29 9.14 -8.92
CA GLU A 66 -1.36 10.15 -8.41
C GLU A 66 -1.20 11.27 -9.45
N PRO A 67 -1.53 12.53 -9.10
CA PRO A 67 -1.57 13.60 -10.10
C PRO A 67 -0.20 14.10 -10.50
N ASP A 68 0.84 13.84 -9.68
CA ASP A 68 2.18 14.34 -9.89
C ASP A 68 3.19 13.37 -9.28
N VAL A 69 4.46 13.50 -9.66
CA VAL A 69 5.58 12.79 -9.05
C VAL A 69 5.92 13.32 -7.66
N TYR A 70 5.42 14.50 -7.31
CA TYR A 70 5.63 15.12 -6.02
C TYR A 70 4.50 14.79 -5.05
N TYR A 71 4.79 14.96 -3.75
CA TYR A 71 3.78 14.75 -2.72
C TYR A 71 2.60 15.71 -2.88
N ASN A 72 1.41 15.15 -2.81
CA ASN A 72 0.15 15.89 -2.71
C ASN A 72 -0.64 15.34 -1.54
N GLN A 73 -1.19 16.24 -0.73
CA GLN A 73 -2.10 15.82 0.34
C GLN A 73 -3.34 15.19 -0.31
N THR A 74 -3.50 13.89 -0.11
CA THR A 74 -4.58 13.13 -0.75
C THR A 74 -5.77 13.07 0.19
N ILE A 75 -6.84 13.74 -0.17
CA ILE A 75 -8.10 13.72 0.57
C ILE A 75 -9.14 13.03 -0.29
N LEU A 76 -9.70 11.93 0.22
CA LEU A 76 -10.64 11.09 -0.51
C LEU A 76 -11.98 11.03 0.23
N ASP A 77 -13.07 10.98 -0.53
CA ASP A 77 -14.41 10.84 0.04
C ASP A 77 -14.62 9.40 0.54
N ASN A 78 -14.82 9.25 1.85
CA ASN A 78 -14.98 7.94 2.49
C ASN A 78 -16.29 7.22 2.13
N LYS A 79 -17.17 7.85 1.36
CA LYS A 79 -18.34 7.18 0.79
C LYS A 79 -17.97 6.11 -0.22
N TYR A 80 -16.77 6.19 -0.80
CA TYR A 80 -16.33 5.33 -1.88
C TYR A 80 -15.17 4.46 -1.45
N ASN A 81 -15.02 3.35 -2.14
CA ASN A 81 -13.83 2.52 -2.05
C ASN A 81 -12.87 2.93 -3.15
N TRP A 82 -11.61 3.16 -2.78
CA TRP A 82 -10.61 3.73 -3.68
C TRP A 82 -9.52 2.73 -4.00
N ASP A 83 -9.17 2.64 -5.28
CA ASP A 83 -8.01 1.92 -5.78
C ASP A 83 -6.96 2.94 -6.17
N LEU A 84 -5.84 2.95 -5.47
CA LEU A 84 -4.76 3.90 -5.73
C LEU A 84 -3.93 3.46 -6.92
N ARG A 85 -3.60 4.40 -7.78
CA ARG A 85 -2.76 4.19 -8.96
C ARG A 85 -1.63 5.20 -8.98
N GLY A 86 -0.41 4.74 -9.28
CA GLY A 86 0.81 5.53 -9.25
C GLY A 86 1.81 4.97 -8.26
N TYR A 87 3.00 5.52 -8.24
CA TYR A 87 4.07 5.00 -7.39
C TYR A 87 4.01 5.50 -5.95
N PHE A 88 3.51 6.71 -5.72
CA PHE A 88 3.38 7.31 -4.38
C PHE A 88 4.67 7.20 -3.56
N GLN A 89 5.81 7.56 -4.16
CA GLN A 89 7.13 7.34 -3.58
C GLN A 89 7.64 8.50 -2.73
N SER A 90 6.77 9.27 -2.13
CA SER A 90 7.16 10.30 -1.16
C SER A 90 7.04 9.78 0.27
N TYR A 91 8.10 9.96 1.07
CA TYR A 91 8.07 9.63 2.49
C TYR A 91 6.97 10.40 3.27
N LYS A 92 6.44 11.47 2.68
CA LYS A 92 5.39 12.29 3.30
C LYS A 92 4.03 11.61 3.34
N TYR A 93 3.83 10.52 2.56
CA TYR A 93 2.57 9.78 2.60
C TYR A 93 2.41 8.93 3.86
N PHE A 94 3.48 8.62 4.55
CA PHE A 94 3.45 7.78 5.75
C PHE A 94 4.52 8.20 6.75
N SER A 95 4.34 7.84 8.02
CA SER A 95 5.37 8.05 9.03
C SER A 95 6.38 6.89 9.03
N LYS A 96 7.61 7.17 9.50
CA LYS A 96 8.63 6.14 9.66
C LYS A 96 8.17 5.02 10.61
N ILE A 97 7.47 5.39 11.69
CA ILE A 97 6.97 4.41 12.67
C ILE A 97 5.93 3.49 12.03
N GLN A 98 5.03 4.05 11.23
CA GLN A 98 4.03 3.27 10.50
C GLN A 98 4.71 2.27 9.55
N ALA A 99 5.71 2.71 8.80
CA ALA A 99 6.44 1.85 7.90
C ALA A 99 7.18 0.72 8.62
N LEU A 100 7.86 1.02 9.73
CA LEU A 100 8.59 0.03 10.51
C LEU A 100 7.67 -1.04 11.10
N ARG A 101 6.49 -0.66 11.57
CA ARG A 101 5.50 -1.61 12.09
C ARG A 101 4.87 -2.46 10.99
N LEU A 102 4.65 -1.85 9.83
CA LEU A 102 4.00 -2.50 8.71
C LEU A 102 4.91 -3.57 8.09
N PHE A 103 6.20 -3.29 8.01
CA PHE A 103 7.16 -4.17 7.31
C PHE A 103 8.04 -4.99 8.25
N GLU A 104 7.53 -5.33 9.43
CA GLU A 104 8.24 -6.26 10.30
C GLU A 104 8.37 -7.61 9.62
N PRO A 105 9.61 -8.11 9.40
CA PRO A 105 9.79 -9.38 8.73
C PRO A 105 9.23 -10.55 9.56
N ALA A 106 8.60 -11.51 8.89
CA ALA A 106 8.19 -12.77 9.52
C ALA A 106 9.39 -13.63 9.89
N CYS A 107 10.47 -13.51 9.13
CA CYS A 107 11.73 -14.22 9.34
C CYS A 107 12.87 -13.33 8.88
N TRP A 108 13.77 -12.98 9.80
CA TRP A 108 14.90 -12.10 9.47
C TRP A 108 15.84 -12.72 8.43
N ASP A 109 16.09 -14.02 8.53
CA ASP A 109 16.96 -14.72 7.58
C ASP A 109 16.35 -14.73 6.18
N CYS A 110 15.05 -14.96 6.09
CA CYS A 110 14.32 -14.91 4.82
C CYS A 110 14.37 -13.50 4.21
N PHE A 111 14.24 -12.48 5.04
CA PHE A 111 14.26 -11.10 4.60
C PHE A 111 15.64 -10.68 4.09
N THR A 112 16.70 -11.01 4.82
CA THR A 112 18.07 -10.66 4.43
C THR A 112 18.50 -11.38 3.14
N ASN A 113 18.08 -12.61 2.95
CA ASN A 113 18.35 -13.37 1.73
C ASN A 113 17.57 -12.86 0.52
N TYR A 114 16.52 -12.09 0.76
CA TYR A 114 15.66 -11.57 -0.29
C TYR A 114 16.21 -10.30 -0.95
N GLN A 115 17.09 -9.62 -0.27
CA GLN A 115 17.71 -8.41 -0.79
C GLN A 115 18.77 -8.77 -1.84
#